data_d8d85f3c7375f82fdd0a3edb46b63dc8
#
_entry.id   d8d85f3c7375f82fdd0a3edb46b63dc8
#
_cell.length_a   1.000
_cell.length_b   1.000
_cell.length_c   1.000
_cell.angle_alpha   90.00
_cell.angle_beta   90.00
_cell.angle_gamma   90.00
#
_symmetry.space_group_name_H-M   'P 1'
#
loop_
_entity.id
_entity.type
_entity.pdbx_description
1 polymer ?
#
loop_
_entity_poly.entity_id
_entity_poly.type
_entity_poly.pdbx_seq_one_letter_code
_entity_poly.pdbx_strand_id
1 'polypeptide(L)'
;MMINYMEGYFVQKQIKDWYASKVIMNEFVFVSETGKWMKDVYKVFGSSYTPIFSEDNPDVGFCPNDFPFDFAPASDANKLVSDSFVPFDFEIVFHGACEDPTLIAGGKVYRVYTALEEGEYLTINSIEKTIVKTKANGEKVNEFSRRDRENYIFEKMPATDGRTLMQWQEGCIVSVRSFTERSEPKWI
;
A
#
# COMPACT_ATOMS: atom_id res chain seq x y z
N MET A 1 -1.78 -2.80 -8.26
CA MET A 1 -3.25 -2.76 -8.51
C MET A 1 -3.77 -1.44 -8.00
N MET A 2 -4.58 -0.75 -8.76
CA MET A 2 -5.22 0.52 -8.38
C MET A 2 -6.72 0.30 -8.25
N ILE A 3 -7.30 0.70 -7.13
CA ILE A 3 -8.74 0.55 -6.88
C ILE A 3 -9.27 1.91 -6.41
N ASN A 4 -10.40 2.34 -6.98
CA ASN A 4 -11.16 3.47 -6.47
C ASN A 4 -12.38 2.92 -5.73
N TYR A 5 -12.60 3.38 -4.52
CA TYR A 5 -13.74 2.96 -3.71
C TYR A 5 -14.24 4.12 -2.84
N MET A 6 -15.46 3.98 -2.37
CA MET A 6 -16.06 4.89 -1.40
C MET A 6 -16.62 4.03 -0.27
N GLU A 7 -16.27 4.37 0.95
CA GLU A 7 -16.81 3.70 2.13
C GLU A 7 -18.16 4.29 2.51
N GLY A 8 -19.09 3.41 2.87
CA GLY A 8 -20.43 3.79 3.28
C GLY A 8 -21.30 2.56 3.54
N TYR A 9 -22.55 2.80 3.81
CA TYR A 9 -23.54 1.76 4.06
C TYR A 9 -24.79 1.98 3.27
N PHE A 10 -25.50 0.89 2.97
CA PHE A 10 -26.80 0.94 2.30
C PHE A 10 -27.90 1.05 3.34
N VAL A 11 -28.78 2.03 3.14
CA VAL A 11 -30.05 2.14 3.84
C VAL A 11 -31.14 1.65 2.91
N GLN A 12 -31.77 0.57 3.29
CA GLN A 12 -32.95 0.08 2.55
C GLN A 12 -34.18 0.85 2.99
N LYS A 13 -34.73 1.64 2.09
CA LYS A 13 -36.09 2.18 2.26
C LYS A 13 -37.07 1.21 1.61
N GLN A 14 -37.76 0.45 2.41
CA GLN A 14 -38.82 -0.43 1.90
C GLN A 14 -40.02 0.43 1.47
N ILE A 15 -40.11 0.71 0.18
CA ILE A 15 -41.35 1.21 -0.40
C ILE A 15 -42.05 -0.01 -1.02
N LYS A 16 -43.06 -0.52 -0.36
CA LYS A 16 -43.95 -1.51 -0.93
C LYS A 16 -44.99 -0.80 -1.78
N ASP A 17 -44.62 -0.37 -2.99
CA ASP A 17 -45.59 0.04 -3.98
C ASP A 17 -45.97 -1.16 -4.82
N TRP A 18 -47.22 -1.58 -4.64
CA TRP A 18 -47.84 -2.60 -5.45
C TRP A 18 -48.34 -1.91 -6.76
N TYR A 19 -47.45 -1.80 -7.73
CA TYR A 19 -47.89 -1.44 -9.08
C TYR A 19 -48.44 -2.70 -9.74
N ALA A 20 -49.78 -2.73 -9.91
CA ALA A 20 -50.49 -3.76 -10.68
C ALA A 20 -50.12 -5.22 -10.30
N SER A 21 -50.04 -5.55 -9.03
CA SER A 21 -49.86 -6.91 -8.46
C SER A 21 -48.64 -7.71 -8.91
N LYS A 22 -47.67 -7.14 -9.62
CA LYS A 22 -46.55 -7.90 -10.18
C LYS A 22 -45.13 -7.27 -10.00
N VAL A 23 -45.02 -6.07 -9.50
CA VAL A 23 -43.71 -5.38 -9.38
C VAL A 23 -43.50 -4.90 -7.94
N ILE A 24 -42.42 -5.37 -7.31
CA ILE A 24 -41.96 -4.84 -6.04
C ILE A 24 -40.80 -3.88 -6.36
N MET A 25 -40.95 -2.60 -6.02
CA MET A 25 -39.89 -1.63 -6.11
C MET A 25 -39.18 -1.54 -4.75
N ASN A 26 -37.86 -1.74 -4.75
CA ASN A 26 -37.02 -1.50 -3.58
C ASN A 26 -36.11 -0.30 -3.89
N GLU A 27 -36.07 0.67 -3.02
CA GLU A 27 -35.16 1.78 -3.08
C GLU A 27 -34.00 1.53 -2.11
N PHE A 28 -32.78 1.54 -2.63
CA PHE A 28 -31.56 1.48 -1.84
C PHE A 28 -30.86 2.83 -1.90
N VAL A 29 -30.58 3.38 -0.72
CA VAL A 29 -29.82 4.62 -0.61
C VAL A 29 -28.42 4.27 -0.06
N PHE A 30 -27.38 4.60 -0.81
CA PHE A 30 -26.01 4.51 -0.31
C PHE A 30 -25.66 5.80 0.43
N VAL A 31 -25.23 5.65 1.68
CA VAL A 31 -24.80 6.78 2.52
C VAL A 31 -23.30 6.63 2.79
N SER A 32 -22.53 7.61 2.38
CA SER A 32 -21.12 7.72 2.71
C SER A 32 -20.92 8.79 3.78
N GLU A 33 -20.23 8.45 4.86
CA GLU A 33 -19.95 9.40 5.95
C GLU A 33 -18.92 10.46 5.53
N THR A 34 -17.97 10.09 4.71
CA THR A 34 -16.89 10.99 4.27
C THR A 34 -17.23 11.73 2.97
N GLY A 35 -18.11 11.17 2.14
CA GLY A 35 -18.43 11.70 0.80
C GLY A 35 -17.22 11.75 -0.16
N LYS A 36 -16.10 11.09 0.21
CA LYS A 36 -14.85 11.13 -0.55
C LYS A 36 -14.59 9.78 -1.21
N TRP A 37 -14.06 9.84 -2.41
CA TRP A 37 -13.52 8.67 -3.07
C TRP A 37 -12.12 8.38 -2.56
N MET A 38 -11.86 7.12 -2.25
CA MET A 38 -10.54 6.65 -1.88
C MET A 38 -9.91 5.94 -3.08
N LYS A 39 -8.66 6.23 -3.32
CA LYS A 39 -7.83 5.49 -4.26
C LYS A 39 -6.72 4.83 -3.51
N ASP A 40 -6.54 3.53 -3.70
CA ASP A 40 -5.40 2.80 -3.19
C ASP A 40 -4.45 2.36 -4.31
N VAL A 41 -3.18 2.35 -3.98
CA VAL A 41 -2.12 1.78 -4.80
C VAL A 41 -1.37 0.77 -3.94
N TYR A 42 -1.31 -0.48 -4.40
CA TYR A 42 -0.61 -1.56 -3.73
C TYR A 42 0.63 -1.97 -4.50
N LYS A 43 1.77 -2.07 -3.81
CA LYS A 43 3.02 -2.56 -4.37
C LYS A 43 3.80 -3.37 -3.34
N VAL A 44 4.47 -4.43 -3.81
CA VAL A 44 5.36 -5.28 -3.02
C VAL A 44 6.80 -4.99 -3.43
N PHE A 45 7.66 -4.89 -2.44
CA PHE A 45 9.09 -4.67 -2.57
C PHE A 45 9.85 -5.83 -1.92
N GLY A 46 11.01 -6.20 -2.46
CA GLY A 46 11.85 -7.26 -1.89
C GLY A 46 11.41 -8.69 -2.23
N SER A 47 10.25 -8.88 -2.88
CA SER A 47 9.88 -10.20 -3.40
C SER A 47 10.71 -10.49 -4.64
N SER A 48 11.64 -11.46 -4.51
CA SER A 48 12.49 -11.93 -5.61
C SER A 48 12.94 -10.79 -6.52
N TYR A 49 14.10 -10.27 -6.27
CA TYR A 49 14.80 -9.49 -7.27
C TYR A 49 14.91 -10.39 -8.50
N THR A 50 13.95 -10.29 -9.39
CA THR A 50 14.16 -10.70 -10.77
C THR A 50 15.14 -9.66 -11.27
N PRO A 51 16.42 -10.01 -11.47
CA PRO A 51 17.34 -9.07 -12.07
C PRO A 51 16.69 -8.58 -13.35
N ILE A 52 16.77 -7.29 -13.62
CA ILE A 52 16.28 -6.68 -14.86
C ILE A 52 16.89 -7.39 -16.10
N PHE A 53 17.86 -8.23 -15.89
CA PHE A 53 18.61 -9.06 -16.82
C PHE A 53 18.26 -10.56 -16.70
N SER A 54 17.00 -10.93 -16.59
CA SER A 54 16.63 -12.33 -16.88
C SER A 54 16.65 -12.53 -18.39
N GLU A 55 17.26 -13.62 -18.83
CA GLU A 55 17.26 -14.07 -20.24
C GLU A 55 15.84 -14.18 -20.82
N ASP A 56 14.81 -14.16 -19.97
CA ASP A 56 13.39 -14.24 -20.32
C ASP A 56 12.73 -12.90 -20.68
N ASN A 57 13.45 -11.78 -20.64
CA ASN A 57 12.93 -10.49 -21.08
C ASN A 57 13.77 -9.91 -22.23
N PRO A 58 13.51 -10.36 -23.48
CA PRO A 58 14.28 -9.93 -24.67
C PRO A 58 14.08 -8.45 -25.05
N ASP A 59 13.09 -7.76 -24.46
CA ASP A 59 12.79 -6.35 -24.74
C ASP A 59 13.63 -5.37 -23.93
N VAL A 60 14.39 -5.85 -22.95
CA VAL A 60 15.40 -5.01 -22.28
C VAL A 60 16.67 -5.10 -23.10
N GLY A 61 16.86 -4.18 -24.00
CA GLY A 61 18.02 -4.13 -24.89
C GLY A 61 19.33 -4.17 -24.10
N PHE A 62 19.89 -5.39 -24.01
CA PHE A 62 21.23 -5.61 -23.53
C PHE A 62 22.19 -5.05 -24.58
N CYS A 63 22.89 -4.00 -24.23
CA CYS A 63 24.02 -3.51 -25.04
C CYS A 63 25.25 -4.33 -24.62
N PRO A 64 25.71 -5.30 -25.47
CA PRO A 64 26.82 -6.20 -25.09
C PRO A 64 28.19 -5.51 -25.10
N ASN A 65 28.25 -4.24 -25.38
CA ASN A 65 29.46 -3.45 -25.32
C ASN A 65 29.48 -2.70 -23.99
N ASP A 66 30.44 -3.07 -23.17
CA ASP A 66 30.84 -2.42 -21.90
C ASP A 66 31.02 -0.89 -22.05
N PHE A 67 29.93 -0.18 -22.09
CA PHE A 67 29.96 1.22 -21.72
C PHE A 67 29.80 1.29 -20.20
N PRO A 68 30.71 1.98 -19.49
CA PRO A 68 30.66 2.10 -18.03
C PRO A 68 29.49 2.95 -17.54
N PHE A 69 28.55 3.27 -18.39
CA PHE A 69 27.34 4.01 -18.06
C PHE A 69 26.14 3.18 -18.50
N ASP A 70 25.49 2.59 -17.52
CA ASP A 70 24.22 1.92 -17.72
C ASP A 70 23.13 2.97 -17.95
N PHE A 71 22.69 3.11 -19.19
CA PHE A 71 21.54 3.92 -19.57
C PHE A 71 20.22 3.16 -19.43
N ALA A 72 20.17 2.10 -18.62
CA ALA A 72 18.92 1.45 -18.32
C ALA A 72 17.93 2.52 -17.82
N PRO A 73 16.71 2.60 -18.37
CA PRO A 73 15.71 3.52 -17.88
C PRO A 73 15.55 3.29 -16.40
N ALA A 74 15.61 4.35 -15.60
CA ALA A 74 15.56 4.28 -14.15
C ALA A 74 14.36 3.38 -13.75
N SER A 75 14.67 2.18 -13.28
CA SER A 75 13.66 1.17 -12.96
C SER A 75 12.75 1.74 -11.88
N ASP A 76 11.44 1.65 -12.07
CA ASP A 76 10.47 2.00 -11.04
C ASP A 76 10.33 0.88 -9.97
N ALA A 77 11.24 -0.09 -9.97
CA ALA A 77 11.22 -1.24 -9.06
C ALA A 77 11.18 -0.80 -7.59
N ASN A 78 11.97 0.20 -7.24
CA ASN A 78 12.07 0.75 -5.89
C ASN A 78 11.25 2.03 -5.68
N LYS A 79 10.28 2.32 -6.53
CA LYS A 79 9.41 3.49 -6.40
C LYS A 79 7.97 3.09 -6.22
N LEU A 80 7.27 3.74 -5.31
CA LEU A 80 5.83 3.71 -5.27
C LEU A 80 5.31 4.78 -6.23
N VAL A 81 4.67 4.35 -7.30
CA VAL A 81 4.07 5.27 -8.28
C VAL A 81 2.66 5.60 -7.81
N SER A 82 2.43 6.86 -7.50
CA SER A 82 1.14 7.40 -7.08
C SER A 82 0.90 8.68 -7.87
N ASP A 83 -0.33 8.95 -8.27
CA ASP A 83 -0.70 10.22 -8.88
C ASP A 83 -1.11 11.28 -7.84
N SER A 84 -0.73 11.07 -6.59
CA SER A 84 -0.93 12.03 -5.52
C SER A 84 0.16 13.10 -5.52
N PHE A 85 -0.26 14.35 -5.37
CA PHE A 85 0.63 15.51 -5.17
C PHE A 85 0.68 15.96 -3.71
N VAL A 86 -0.07 15.30 -2.84
CA VAL A 86 -0.12 15.57 -1.41
C VAL A 86 0.30 14.34 -0.61
N PRO A 87 0.88 14.51 0.59
CA PRO A 87 1.20 13.38 1.46
C PRO A 87 -0.03 12.51 1.73
N PHE A 88 0.14 11.21 1.71
CA PHE A 88 -0.93 10.23 1.76
C PHE A 88 -0.79 9.26 2.94
N ASP A 89 -1.91 8.72 3.37
CA ASP A 89 -1.97 7.67 4.37
C ASP A 89 -1.56 6.32 3.78
N PHE A 90 -1.15 5.39 4.64
CA PHE A 90 -0.58 4.12 4.20
C PHE A 90 -0.87 2.97 5.15
N GLU A 91 -0.73 1.78 4.60
CA GLU A 91 -0.54 0.53 5.32
C GLU A 91 0.75 -0.12 4.83
N ILE A 92 1.68 -0.39 5.74
CA ILE A 92 2.92 -1.11 5.47
C ILE A 92 2.79 -2.49 6.10
N VAL A 93 3.14 -3.54 5.36
CA VAL A 93 3.24 -4.90 5.87
C VAL A 93 4.63 -5.44 5.60
N PHE A 94 5.36 -5.75 6.65
CA PHE A 94 6.63 -6.46 6.56
C PHE A 94 6.38 -7.96 6.69
N HIS A 95 6.94 -8.73 5.78
CA HIS A 95 6.81 -10.18 5.72
C HIS A 95 8.17 -10.85 5.84
N GLY A 96 8.15 -12.08 6.33
CA GLY A 96 9.32 -12.94 6.33
C GLY A 96 10.18 -12.78 7.57
N ALA A 97 11.26 -13.57 7.63
CA ALA A 97 12.22 -13.49 8.72
C ALA A 97 13.06 -12.23 8.57
N CYS A 98 12.88 -11.25 9.46
CA CYS A 98 13.75 -10.08 9.51
C CYS A 98 13.79 -9.47 10.93
N GLU A 99 14.90 -8.82 11.26
CA GLU A 99 15.08 -8.07 12.51
C GLU A 99 14.90 -6.57 12.25
N ASP A 100 14.24 -5.88 13.18
CA ASP A 100 14.03 -4.43 13.15
C ASP A 100 13.54 -3.90 11.81
N PRO A 101 12.40 -4.42 11.31
CA PRO A 101 11.88 -4.08 10.00
C PRO A 101 11.84 -2.57 9.78
N THR A 102 12.52 -2.15 8.71
CA THR A 102 12.71 -0.74 8.39
C THR A 102 12.37 -0.47 6.94
N LEU A 103 11.54 0.55 6.71
CA LEU A 103 11.25 1.13 5.40
C LEU A 103 11.58 2.62 5.44
N ILE A 104 12.25 3.12 4.42
CA ILE A 104 12.46 4.55 4.19
C ILE A 104 11.68 4.93 2.94
N ALA A 105 10.72 5.82 3.08
CA ALA A 105 9.89 6.30 1.99
C ALA A 105 10.05 7.81 1.84
N GLY A 106 10.62 8.25 0.70
CA GLY A 106 10.84 9.67 0.44
C GLY A 106 11.67 10.37 1.52
N GLY A 107 12.63 9.66 2.14
CA GLY A 107 13.49 10.17 3.21
C GLY A 107 12.90 10.03 4.63
N LYS A 108 11.65 9.58 4.79
CA LYS A 108 11.05 9.31 6.12
C LYS A 108 11.26 7.87 6.53
N VAL A 109 11.58 7.64 7.81
CA VAL A 109 11.90 6.33 8.37
C VAL A 109 10.68 5.76 9.09
N TYR A 110 10.30 4.53 8.72
CA TYR A 110 9.26 3.73 9.36
C TYR A 110 9.93 2.45 9.90
N ARG A 111 10.17 2.41 11.21
CA ARG A 111 10.91 1.33 11.88
C ARG A 111 10.21 0.86 13.13
N VAL A 112 10.24 -0.46 13.34
CA VAL A 112 9.78 -1.09 14.58
C VAL A 112 10.87 -2.04 15.09
N TYR A 113 11.25 -1.92 16.35
CA TYR A 113 12.27 -2.76 16.98
C TYR A 113 11.69 -4.10 17.42
N THR A 114 11.57 -5.02 16.48
CA THR A 114 11.02 -6.36 16.70
C THR A 114 11.61 -7.35 15.70
N ALA A 115 11.68 -8.62 16.10
CA ALA A 115 12.06 -9.69 15.18
C ALA A 115 10.80 -10.35 14.62
N LEU A 116 10.81 -10.64 13.32
CA LEU A 116 9.82 -11.43 12.62
C LEU A 116 10.41 -12.76 12.23
N GLU A 117 9.71 -13.84 12.55
CA GLU A 117 10.06 -15.19 12.12
C GLU A 117 9.40 -15.52 10.78
N GLU A 118 9.78 -16.64 10.19
CA GLU A 118 9.15 -17.11 8.96
C GLU A 118 7.65 -17.36 9.15
N GLY A 119 6.84 -16.81 8.25
CA GLY A 119 5.37 -16.86 8.34
C GLY A 119 4.73 -15.83 9.26
N GLU A 120 5.53 -15.00 9.95
CA GLU A 120 5.03 -13.85 10.70
C GLU A 120 4.99 -12.60 9.82
N TYR A 121 4.15 -11.64 10.18
CA TYR A 121 4.12 -10.34 9.52
C TYR A 121 3.76 -9.23 10.50
N LEU A 122 4.29 -8.04 10.22
CA LEU A 122 4.05 -6.82 10.98
C LEU A 122 3.29 -5.83 10.12
N THR A 123 2.14 -5.38 10.59
CA THR A 123 1.32 -4.37 9.91
C THR A 123 1.39 -3.04 10.65
N ILE A 124 1.72 -1.98 9.91
CA ILE A 124 1.68 -0.58 10.36
C ILE A 124 0.58 0.12 9.57
N ASN A 125 -0.46 0.62 10.25
CA ASN A 125 -1.55 1.35 9.63
C ASN A 125 -1.56 2.80 10.12
N SER A 126 -1.39 3.76 9.21
CA SER A 126 -1.31 5.18 9.54
C SER A 126 -2.67 5.80 9.88
N ILE A 127 -3.76 5.26 9.31
CA ILE A 127 -5.13 5.75 9.54
C ILE A 127 -5.58 5.34 10.95
N GLU A 128 -5.47 4.05 11.26
CA GLU A 128 -5.86 3.49 12.55
C GLU A 128 -4.83 3.75 13.65
N LYS A 129 -3.61 4.16 13.27
CA LYS A 129 -2.45 4.34 14.17
C LYS A 129 -2.13 3.10 14.99
N THR A 130 -2.13 1.96 14.31
CA THR A 130 -1.88 0.65 14.90
C THR A 130 -0.58 0.04 14.38
N ILE A 131 0.09 -0.72 15.23
CA ILE A 131 1.25 -1.55 14.89
C ILE A 131 0.95 -2.95 15.45
N VAL A 132 0.71 -3.90 14.56
CA VAL A 132 0.27 -5.24 14.94
C VAL A 132 1.17 -6.28 14.29
N LYS A 133 1.83 -7.09 15.11
CA LYS A 133 2.52 -8.30 14.67
C LYS A 133 1.53 -9.46 14.69
N THR A 134 1.41 -10.18 13.59
CA THR A 134 0.64 -11.40 13.48
C THR A 134 1.60 -12.58 13.38
N LYS A 135 1.53 -13.48 14.35
CA LYS A 135 2.33 -14.69 14.39
C LYS A 135 1.84 -15.73 13.38
N ALA A 136 2.65 -16.73 13.07
CA ALA A 136 2.30 -17.82 12.16
C ALA A 136 1.04 -18.60 12.59
N ASN A 137 0.72 -18.61 13.89
CA ASN A 137 -0.51 -19.23 14.42
C ASN A 137 -1.75 -18.32 14.33
N GLY A 138 -1.62 -17.10 13.79
CA GLY A 138 -2.69 -16.12 13.68
C GLY A 138 -2.89 -15.23 14.93
N GLU A 139 -2.10 -15.44 16.00
CA GLU A 139 -2.14 -14.60 17.19
C GLU A 139 -1.66 -13.16 16.84
N LYS A 140 -2.41 -12.17 17.28
CA LYS A 140 -2.09 -10.76 17.07
C LYS A 140 -1.49 -10.14 18.34
N VAL A 141 -0.33 -9.52 18.19
CA VAL A 141 0.40 -8.84 19.26
C VAL A 141 0.54 -7.37 18.91
N ASN A 142 0.22 -6.49 19.86
CA ASN A 142 0.39 -5.06 19.69
C ASN A 142 1.86 -4.68 19.94
N GLU A 143 2.55 -4.20 18.91
CA GLU A 143 3.95 -3.78 18.95
C GLU A 143 4.14 -2.26 19.00
N PHE A 144 3.09 -1.50 19.32
CA PHE A 144 3.13 -0.03 19.37
C PHE A 144 4.22 0.53 20.28
N SER A 145 4.54 -0.15 21.39
CA SER A 145 5.57 0.26 22.32
C SER A 145 7.00 0.15 21.76
N ARG A 146 7.18 -0.70 20.75
CA ARG A 146 8.48 -0.99 20.10
C ARG A 146 8.75 -0.13 18.86
N ARG A 147 7.88 0.83 18.57
CA ARG A 147 8.11 1.76 17.47
C ARG A 147 9.36 2.61 17.68
N ASP A 148 9.99 3.02 16.63
CA ASP A 148 10.98 4.10 16.67
C ASP A 148 10.34 5.36 17.28
N ARG A 149 11.02 5.97 18.25
CA ARG A 149 10.55 7.17 18.95
C ARG A 149 11.18 8.44 18.41
N GLU A 150 12.25 8.33 17.66
CA GLU A 150 12.92 9.46 17.02
C GLU A 150 12.13 9.93 15.80
N ASN A 151 11.46 9.00 15.11
CA ASN A 151 10.64 9.26 13.96
C ASN A 151 9.17 8.99 14.26
N TYR A 152 8.28 9.87 13.80
CA TYR A 152 6.84 9.62 13.96
C TYR A 152 6.35 8.63 12.92
N ILE A 153 6.21 7.38 13.34
CA ILE A 153 5.94 6.23 12.45
C ILE A 153 4.61 6.30 11.67
N PHE A 154 3.66 7.13 12.10
CA PHE A 154 2.39 7.34 11.39
C PHE A 154 2.35 8.63 10.58
N GLU A 155 3.51 9.25 10.36
CA GLU A 155 3.59 10.41 9.50
C GLU A 155 3.30 10.02 8.06
N LYS A 156 2.40 10.77 7.41
CA LYS A 156 2.01 10.52 6.02
C LYS A 156 3.22 10.40 5.11
N MET A 157 3.20 9.47 4.18
CA MET A 157 4.25 9.33 3.19
C MET A 157 4.28 10.55 2.28
N PRO A 158 5.48 11.11 1.99
CA PRO A 158 5.59 12.25 1.10
C PRO A 158 5.22 11.87 -0.33
N ALA A 159 4.49 12.76 -1.00
CA ALA A 159 4.29 12.68 -2.43
C ALA A 159 5.44 13.42 -3.13
N THR A 160 6.23 12.70 -3.90
CA THR A 160 7.35 13.29 -4.66
C THR A 160 7.06 13.13 -6.15
N ASP A 161 6.44 14.11 -6.77
CA ASP A 161 6.09 14.13 -8.21
C ASP A 161 5.46 12.81 -8.72
N GLY A 162 4.56 12.23 -7.91
CA GLY A 162 3.92 10.95 -8.21
C GLY A 162 4.81 9.71 -8.06
N ARG A 163 6.04 9.84 -7.57
CA ARG A 163 7.00 8.74 -7.43
C ARG A 163 7.73 8.84 -6.11
N THR A 164 7.34 8.07 -5.12
CA THR A 164 8.03 8.02 -3.83
C THR A 164 9.09 6.94 -3.85
N LEU A 165 10.35 7.32 -3.64
CA LEU A 165 11.47 6.39 -3.55
C LEU A 165 11.33 5.56 -2.25
N MET A 166 11.41 4.25 -2.40
CA MET A 166 11.36 3.28 -1.33
C MET A 166 12.73 2.61 -1.14
N GLN A 167 13.19 2.55 0.10
CA GLN A 167 14.36 1.80 0.51
C GLN A 167 13.95 0.94 1.70
N TRP A 168 14.29 -0.31 1.69
CA TRP A 168 13.93 -1.27 2.73
C TRP A 168 15.14 -2.08 3.14
N GLN A 169 15.05 -2.68 4.31
CA GLN A 169 16.10 -3.52 4.83
C GLN A 169 16.25 -4.78 3.97
N GLU A 170 17.50 -5.13 3.66
CA GLU A 170 17.83 -6.35 2.94
C GLU A 170 17.28 -7.59 3.67
N GLY A 171 16.72 -8.53 2.90
CA GLY A 171 16.09 -9.73 3.43
C GLY A 171 14.61 -9.57 3.82
N CYS A 172 14.10 -8.35 3.98
CA CYS A 172 12.69 -8.12 4.23
C CYS A 172 11.88 -8.03 2.94
N ILE A 173 10.69 -8.62 2.92
CA ILE A 173 9.67 -8.37 1.92
C ILE A 173 8.70 -7.35 2.49
N VAL A 174 8.46 -6.26 1.76
CA VAL A 174 7.62 -5.16 2.22
C VAL A 174 6.48 -4.92 1.24
N SER A 175 5.25 -4.99 1.73
CA SER A 175 4.07 -4.57 0.97
C SER A 175 3.65 -3.18 1.44
N VAL A 176 3.41 -2.29 0.50
CA VAL A 176 2.93 -0.94 0.79
C VAL A 176 1.62 -0.71 0.06
N ARG A 177 0.62 -0.28 0.80
CA ARG A 177 -0.65 0.19 0.30
C ARG A 177 -0.81 1.65 0.67
N SER A 178 -0.95 2.52 -0.32
CA SER A 178 -1.18 3.95 -0.11
C SER A 178 -2.65 4.29 -0.28
N PHE A 179 -3.16 5.21 0.54
CA PHE A 179 -4.53 5.69 0.50
C PHE A 179 -4.54 7.18 0.16
N THR A 180 -5.20 7.50 -0.95
CA THR A 180 -5.34 8.88 -1.41
C THR A 180 -6.82 9.27 -1.50
N GLU A 181 -7.19 10.36 -0.84
CA GLU A 181 -8.54 10.90 -0.95
C GLU A 181 -8.71 11.67 -2.27
N ARG A 182 -9.88 11.54 -2.89
CA ARG A 182 -10.27 12.26 -4.11
C ARG A 182 -11.70 12.77 -4.01
N SER A 183 -11.95 13.89 -4.66
CA SER A 183 -13.31 14.43 -4.80
C SER A 183 -14.15 13.64 -5.80
N GLU A 184 -13.52 13.09 -6.84
CA GLU A 184 -14.18 12.37 -7.93
C GLU A 184 -13.41 11.09 -8.30
N PRO A 185 -14.12 10.01 -8.70
CA PRO A 185 -13.47 8.83 -9.24
C PRO A 185 -12.86 9.16 -10.59
N LYS A 186 -11.61 8.76 -10.79
CA LYS A 186 -11.00 8.85 -12.11
C LYS A 186 -11.38 7.58 -12.88
N TRP A 187 -12.34 7.71 -13.77
CA TRP A 187 -12.68 6.64 -14.70
C TRP A 187 -11.57 6.53 -15.74
N ILE A 188 -10.97 5.37 -15.83
CA ILE A 188 -9.94 5.03 -16.85
C ILE A 188 -10.61 4.15 -17.88
#